data_0556058c9a09f301932d01f10f3c4879
#
_entry.id   0556058c9a09f301932d01f10f3c4879
#
_cell.length_a   1.000
_cell.length_b   1.000
_cell.length_c   1.000
_cell.angle_alpha   90.00
_cell.angle_beta   90.00
_cell.angle_gamma   90.00
#
_symmetry.space_group_name_H-M   'P 1'
#
loop_
_entity.id
_entity.type
_entity.pdbx_description
1 polymer ?
#
loop_
_entity_poly.entity_id
_entity_poly.type
_entity_poly.pdbx_seq_one_letter_code
_entity_poly.pdbx_strand_id
1 'polypeptide(L)'
;MSSDHAYLTFLGTGTSVGVPVIGCSCPVCQSNDPHNNRTRSSILVTTGETTVLVDSGPDLRAQALREGITSIDAVIYTHSHLDHVAGFDEMRAFCWGKKEPLPLHATESCLGALKCMFAWAFQKKNNNSGYIRPAPLPITSEFRIGDLTILPLPVIHGSVETIGFLFETDAHFRFAYLPDVKSIPDPTMAMMGNLDLLIIDALRDSPHSTHLSVPEALAISKKLSPRKTLLTHISHDLDHESLAAKLPEGVSPAHDGLRVNLQRS
;
A
#
# COMPACT_ATOMS: atom_id res chain seq x y z
N MET A 1 -19.51 21.73 3.86
CA MET A 1 -19.08 21.24 2.52
C MET A 1 -19.15 19.74 2.60
N SER A 2 -19.88 19.10 1.69
CA SER A 2 -20.31 17.70 1.85
C SER A 2 -19.13 16.73 1.87
N SER A 3 -19.14 15.86 2.84
CA SER A 3 -18.22 14.79 3.17
C SER A 3 -18.26 13.58 2.21
N ASP A 4 -18.59 13.75 0.93
CA ASP A 4 -18.98 12.64 0.07
C ASP A 4 -17.89 12.07 -0.84
N HIS A 5 -16.62 12.38 -0.60
CA HIS A 5 -15.56 11.88 -1.48
C HIS A 5 -14.57 11.01 -0.73
N ALA A 6 -14.91 9.70 -0.61
CA ALA A 6 -13.96 8.69 -0.21
C ALA A 6 -13.22 8.17 -1.46
N TYR A 7 -11.90 8.20 -1.47
CA TYR A 7 -11.09 7.67 -2.58
C TYR A 7 -9.77 7.07 -2.09
N LEU A 8 -9.27 6.14 -2.87
CA LEU A 8 -7.93 5.57 -2.74
C LEU A 8 -7.07 6.11 -3.87
N THR A 9 -5.86 6.57 -3.55
CA THR A 9 -4.84 6.96 -4.54
C THR A 9 -3.66 6.01 -4.47
N PHE A 10 -3.26 5.43 -5.61
CA PHE A 10 -2.02 4.67 -5.71
C PHE A 10 -0.84 5.65 -5.76
N LEU A 11 -0.04 5.67 -4.70
CA LEU A 11 1.18 6.48 -4.66
C LEU A 11 2.31 5.79 -5.43
N GLY A 12 2.35 4.47 -5.37
CA GLY A 12 3.28 3.65 -6.10
C GLY A 12 2.73 2.25 -6.35
N THR A 13 3.11 1.65 -7.46
CA THR A 13 2.60 0.36 -7.93
C THR A 13 3.70 -0.60 -8.35
N GLY A 14 4.95 -0.20 -8.17
CA GLY A 14 6.13 -0.97 -8.55
C GLY A 14 6.66 -1.87 -7.44
N THR A 15 7.47 -2.82 -7.84
CA THR A 15 8.25 -3.72 -6.99
C THR A 15 9.37 -2.98 -6.21
N SER A 16 10.10 -3.71 -5.37
CA SER A 16 11.12 -3.19 -4.46
C SER A 16 12.22 -2.34 -5.12
N VAL A 17 12.52 -2.58 -6.40
CA VAL A 17 13.51 -1.80 -7.16
C VAL A 17 12.89 -0.66 -7.97
N GLY A 18 11.56 -0.58 -8.04
CA GLY A 18 10.83 0.35 -8.90
C GLY A 18 10.97 0.02 -10.39
N VAL A 19 10.29 0.80 -11.23
CA VAL A 19 10.42 0.76 -12.70
C VAL A 19 10.50 2.19 -13.19
N PRO A 20 11.52 2.56 -14.01
CA PRO A 20 12.61 1.74 -14.54
C PRO A 20 13.61 1.30 -13.47
N VAL A 21 14.24 0.14 -13.71
CA VAL A 21 15.30 -0.38 -12.84
C VAL A 21 16.64 0.25 -13.22
N ILE A 22 17.43 0.63 -12.23
CA ILE A 22 18.75 1.25 -12.43
C ILE A 22 19.64 0.36 -13.32
N GLY A 23 20.13 0.91 -14.43
CA GLY A 23 21.01 0.22 -15.38
C GLY A 23 20.30 -0.78 -16.30
N CYS A 24 18.97 -0.93 -16.23
CA CYS A 24 18.20 -1.80 -17.11
C CYS A 24 17.87 -1.10 -18.43
N SER A 25 18.07 -1.81 -19.54
CA SER A 25 17.77 -1.35 -20.90
C SER A 25 16.64 -2.14 -21.57
N CYS A 26 15.82 -2.86 -20.81
CA CYS A 26 14.69 -3.60 -21.37
C CYS A 26 13.62 -2.63 -21.95
N PRO A 27 12.74 -3.10 -22.83
CA PRO A 27 11.73 -2.25 -23.46
C PRO A 27 10.83 -1.50 -22.44
N VAL A 28 10.46 -2.13 -21.33
CA VAL A 28 9.63 -1.52 -20.29
C VAL A 28 10.38 -0.41 -19.57
N CYS A 29 11.64 -0.63 -19.18
CA CYS A 29 12.48 0.40 -18.53
C CYS A 29 12.84 1.58 -19.45
N GLN A 30 12.74 1.40 -20.78
CA GLN A 30 12.97 2.45 -21.77
C GLN A 30 11.66 3.01 -22.37
N SER A 31 10.52 2.57 -21.87
CA SER A 31 9.22 3.00 -22.34
C SER A 31 8.95 4.47 -22.05
N ASN A 32 8.29 5.15 -22.97
CA ASN A 32 7.76 6.50 -22.77
C ASN A 32 6.33 6.49 -22.20
N ASP A 33 5.71 5.33 -22.02
CA ASP A 33 4.41 5.23 -21.37
C ASP A 33 4.58 5.54 -19.87
N PRO A 34 3.92 6.59 -19.36
CA PRO A 34 4.02 6.96 -17.94
C PRO A 34 3.51 5.86 -17.00
N HIS A 35 2.64 4.95 -17.45
CA HIS A 35 2.15 3.83 -16.65
C HIS A 35 3.22 2.75 -16.41
N ASN A 36 4.30 2.76 -17.19
CA ASN A 36 5.48 1.93 -16.97
C ASN A 36 6.49 2.57 -15.99
N ASN A 37 6.26 3.82 -15.55
CA ASN A 37 7.03 4.43 -14.46
C ASN A 37 6.33 4.11 -13.14
N ARG A 38 6.94 3.24 -12.34
CA ARG A 38 6.35 2.72 -11.10
C ARG A 38 7.29 2.95 -9.93
N THR A 39 6.88 3.80 -9.01
CA THR A 39 7.54 3.96 -7.71
C THR A 39 7.11 2.81 -6.77
N ARG A 40 7.82 2.64 -5.63
CA ARG A 40 7.57 1.53 -4.70
C ARG A 40 6.15 1.58 -4.15
N SER A 41 5.59 0.39 -3.94
CA SER A 41 4.18 0.22 -3.58
C SER A 41 3.79 1.00 -2.34
N SER A 42 2.78 1.84 -2.48
CA SER A 42 2.13 2.58 -1.39
C SER A 42 0.79 3.09 -1.86
N ILE A 43 -0.16 3.23 -0.95
CA ILE A 43 -1.46 3.85 -1.21
C ILE A 43 -1.81 4.91 -0.17
N LEU A 44 -2.64 5.86 -0.57
CA LEU A 44 -3.28 6.82 0.32
C LEU A 44 -4.78 6.59 0.29
N VAL A 45 -5.39 6.37 1.46
CA VAL A 45 -6.84 6.25 1.61
C VAL A 45 -7.36 7.54 2.22
N THR A 46 -8.24 8.22 1.51
CA THR A 46 -8.87 9.45 1.99
C THR A 46 -10.37 9.27 2.06
N THR A 47 -10.96 9.58 3.23
CA THR A 47 -12.39 9.56 3.45
C THR A 47 -12.76 10.82 4.22
N GLY A 48 -13.80 11.54 3.81
CA GLY A 48 -14.29 12.70 4.54
C GLY A 48 -13.17 13.58 5.12
N GLU A 49 -12.86 13.38 6.39
CA GLU A 49 -11.82 14.12 7.12
C GLU A 49 -10.57 13.28 7.43
N THR A 50 -10.53 12.00 7.03
CA THR A 50 -9.46 11.05 7.40
C THR A 50 -8.56 10.74 6.22
N THR A 51 -7.25 10.83 6.42
CA THR A 51 -6.23 10.49 5.42
C THR A 51 -5.21 9.53 6.02
N VAL A 52 -5.19 8.29 5.53
CA VAL A 52 -4.32 7.21 6.00
C VAL A 52 -3.31 6.84 4.92
N LEU A 53 -2.03 6.93 5.26
CA LEU A 53 -0.94 6.45 4.42
C LEU A 53 -0.68 4.97 4.72
N VAL A 54 -0.57 4.14 3.68
CA VAL A 54 -0.12 2.75 3.81
C VAL A 54 1.26 2.63 3.21
N ASP A 55 2.23 2.32 4.04
CA ASP A 55 3.66 2.23 3.76
C ASP A 55 4.30 3.58 3.33
N SER A 56 5.55 3.78 3.72
CA SER A 56 6.35 4.96 3.41
C SER A 56 7.68 4.53 2.77
N GLY A 57 7.62 4.07 1.53
CA GLY A 57 8.79 3.66 0.77
C GLY A 57 9.74 4.83 0.45
N PRO A 58 10.90 4.55 -0.16
CA PRO A 58 11.93 5.57 -0.44
C PRO A 58 11.46 6.68 -1.39
N ASP A 59 10.37 6.47 -2.11
CA ASP A 59 9.79 7.42 -3.05
C ASP A 59 8.74 8.35 -2.43
N LEU A 60 8.45 8.24 -1.12
CA LEU A 60 7.35 8.97 -0.46
C LEU A 60 7.35 10.47 -0.77
N ARG A 61 8.52 11.12 -0.76
CA ARG A 61 8.59 12.56 -1.07
C ARG A 61 8.10 12.87 -2.48
N ALA A 62 8.58 12.12 -3.46
CA ALA A 62 8.17 12.32 -4.86
C ALA A 62 6.67 12.02 -5.04
N GLN A 63 6.18 10.95 -4.43
CA GLN A 63 4.77 10.55 -4.43
C GLN A 63 3.89 11.63 -3.80
N ALA A 64 4.26 12.14 -2.63
CA ALA A 64 3.50 13.17 -1.93
C ALA A 64 3.43 14.49 -2.73
N LEU A 65 4.53 14.91 -3.34
CA LEU A 65 4.57 16.11 -4.18
C LEU A 65 3.73 15.94 -5.45
N ARG A 66 3.80 14.78 -6.11
CA ARG A 66 3.02 14.48 -7.31
C ARG A 66 1.52 14.53 -7.04
N GLU A 67 1.09 13.96 -5.92
CA GLU A 67 -0.34 13.89 -5.57
C GLU A 67 -0.83 15.09 -4.75
N GLY A 68 0.03 16.06 -4.43
CA GLY A 68 -0.33 17.24 -3.65
C GLY A 68 -0.71 16.93 -2.20
N ILE A 69 -0.12 15.88 -1.59
CA ILE A 69 -0.42 15.46 -0.22
C ILE A 69 0.22 16.46 0.75
N THR A 70 -0.58 17.11 1.58
CA THR A 70 -0.12 18.11 2.54
C THR A 70 -0.22 17.66 4.00
N SER A 71 -1.04 16.63 4.27
CA SER A 71 -1.23 16.09 5.63
C SER A 71 -1.65 14.63 5.58
N ILE A 72 -1.33 13.90 6.65
CA ILE A 72 -1.85 12.56 6.94
C ILE A 72 -2.27 12.51 8.40
N ASP A 73 -3.27 11.68 8.74
CA ASP A 73 -3.76 11.49 10.11
C ASP A 73 -3.12 10.28 10.77
N ALA A 74 -2.75 9.29 9.99
CA ALA A 74 -2.02 8.11 10.46
C ALA A 74 -1.19 7.50 9.33
N VAL A 75 -0.18 6.72 9.71
CA VAL A 75 0.52 5.78 8.82
C VAL A 75 0.33 4.36 9.34
N ILE A 76 0.10 3.43 8.42
CA ILE A 76 0.02 2.00 8.73
C ILE A 76 1.02 1.25 7.87
N TYR A 77 1.66 0.22 8.41
CA TYR A 77 2.68 -0.56 7.71
C TYR A 77 2.27 -2.01 7.51
N THR A 78 2.51 -2.51 6.31
CA THR A 78 2.30 -3.91 5.95
C THR A 78 3.39 -4.80 6.54
N HIS A 79 4.65 -4.39 6.40
CA HIS A 79 5.83 -5.10 6.90
C HIS A 79 7.08 -4.18 6.88
N SER A 80 8.25 -4.73 7.24
CA SER A 80 9.47 -3.95 7.49
C SER A 80 10.50 -3.95 6.36
N HIS A 81 10.19 -4.40 5.14
CA HIS A 81 11.11 -4.29 4.02
C HIS A 81 11.36 -2.81 3.66
N LEU A 82 12.56 -2.52 3.16
CA LEU A 82 13.01 -1.14 2.94
C LEU A 82 12.19 -0.39 1.90
N ASP A 83 11.68 -1.07 0.90
CA ASP A 83 10.78 -0.49 -0.10
C ASP A 83 9.44 -0.02 0.47
N HIS A 84 9.07 -0.48 1.68
CA HIS A 84 7.88 -0.06 2.41
C HIS A 84 8.16 0.93 3.53
N VAL A 85 9.40 1.03 4.03
CA VAL A 85 9.70 1.83 5.23
C VAL A 85 10.82 2.85 5.07
N ALA A 86 11.65 2.79 4.02
CA ALA A 86 12.86 3.61 3.93
C ALA A 86 12.61 5.13 3.82
N GLY A 87 11.41 5.55 3.39
CA GLY A 87 10.98 6.95 3.39
C GLY A 87 10.40 7.43 4.73
N PHE A 88 10.62 6.70 5.81
CA PHE A 88 10.12 7.03 7.15
C PHE A 88 10.43 8.47 7.57
N ASP A 89 11.64 8.97 7.29
CA ASP A 89 12.05 10.33 7.66
C ASP A 89 11.31 11.42 6.87
N GLU A 90 10.83 11.13 5.66
CA GLU A 90 10.05 12.09 4.87
C GLU A 90 8.72 12.47 5.53
N MET A 91 8.18 11.60 6.39
CA MET A 91 6.95 11.88 7.13
C MET A 91 7.09 13.03 8.14
N ARG A 92 8.32 13.48 8.45
CA ARG A 92 8.52 14.66 9.30
C ARG A 92 7.80 15.90 8.79
N ALA A 93 7.67 16.04 7.45
CA ALA A 93 6.95 17.16 6.85
C ALA A 93 5.48 17.21 7.28
N PHE A 94 4.85 16.06 7.47
CA PHE A 94 3.46 15.96 7.96
C PHE A 94 3.32 16.22 9.47
N CYS A 95 4.44 16.25 10.20
CA CYS A 95 4.46 16.55 11.65
C CYS A 95 4.68 18.04 11.97
N TRP A 96 5.09 18.85 10.99
CA TRP A 96 5.39 20.25 11.22
C TRP A 96 4.13 21.03 11.64
N GLY A 97 4.27 21.81 12.71
CA GLY A 97 3.17 22.61 13.26
C GLY A 97 2.11 21.81 14.02
N LYS A 98 2.16 20.48 13.99
CA LYS A 98 1.25 19.63 14.78
C LYS A 98 1.74 19.49 16.21
N LYS A 99 0.83 19.54 17.18
CA LYS A 99 1.13 19.31 18.61
C LYS A 99 1.22 17.81 18.90
N GLU A 100 0.31 17.05 18.33
CA GLU A 100 0.18 15.62 18.57
C GLU A 100 1.18 14.81 17.72
N PRO A 101 1.72 13.71 18.27
CA PRO A 101 2.52 12.75 17.51
C PRO A 101 1.69 12.09 16.40
N LEU A 102 2.36 11.63 15.34
CA LEU A 102 1.74 10.92 14.24
C LEU A 102 1.42 9.47 14.65
N PRO A 103 0.15 9.05 14.66
CA PRO A 103 -0.22 7.65 14.86
C PRO A 103 0.47 6.74 13.84
N LEU A 104 1.14 5.68 14.33
CA LEU A 104 1.88 4.73 13.53
C LEU A 104 1.46 3.32 13.92
N HIS A 105 0.69 2.66 13.05
CA HIS A 105 0.19 1.31 13.29
C HIS A 105 1.01 0.28 12.51
N ALA A 106 1.48 -0.77 13.18
CA ALA A 106 2.17 -1.90 12.57
C ALA A 106 2.13 -3.11 13.50
N THR A 107 2.51 -4.30 13.02
CA THR A 107 2.72 -5.45 13.91
C THR A 107 3.88 -5.18 14.87
N GLU A 108 3.93 -5.89 16.00
CA GLU A 108 5.03 -5.76 16.98
C GLU A 108 6.40 -6.00 16.34
N SER A 109 6.50 -6.98 15.44
CA SER A 109 7.73 -7.29 14.70
C SER A 109 8.16 -6.10 13.82
N CYS A 110 7.23 -5.54 13.06
CA CYS A 110 7.49 -4.37 12.21
C CYS A 110 7.86 -3.14 13.06
N LEU A 111 7.16 -2.89 14.18
CA LEU A 111 7.51 -1.81 15.12
C LEU A 111 8.91 -2.00 15.71
N GLY A 112 9.29 -3.25 16.02
CA GLY A 112 10.64 -3.59 16.48
C GLY A 112 11.71 -3.24 15.45
N ALA A 113 11.49 -3.59 14.20
CA ALA A 113 12.38 -3.26 13.08
C ALA A 113 12.48 -1.74 12.86
N LEU A 114 11.36 -1.01 12.85
CA LEU A 114 11.33 0.45 12.73
C LEU A 114 12.08 1.14 13.87
N LYS A 115 11.89 0.69 15.11
CA LYS A 115 12.61 1.21 16.29
C LYS A 115 14.12 0.96 16.20
N CYS A 116 14.54 -0.14 15.57
CA CYS A 116 15.96 -0.43 15.33
C CYS A 116 16.53 0.48 14.23
N MET A 117 15.88 0.55 13.07
CA MET A 117 16.33 1.32 11.91
C MET A 117 16.32 2.84 12.17
N PHE A 118 15.30 3.34 12.86
CA PHE A 118 15.06 4.77 13.11
C PHE A 118 15.06 5.10 14.60
N ALA A 119 15.98 4.50 15.38
CA ALA A 119 16.05 4.60 16.85
C ALA A 119 15.96 6.05 17.37
N TRP A 120 16.52 6.99 16.63
CA TRP A 120 16.50 8.42 16.97
C TRP A 120 15.07 9.01 17.04
N ALA A 121 14.14 8.51 16.19
CA ALA A 121 12.77 9.01 16.13
C ALA A 121 11.92 8.54 17.33
N PHE A 122 12.25 7.39 17.90
CA PHE A 122 11.49 6.76 19.01
C PHE A 122 12.04 7.11 20.40
N GLN A 123 13.00 8.02 20.51
CA GLN A 123 13.55 8.43 21.80
C GLN A 123 12.54 9.27 22.61
N LYS A 124 12.41 9.00 23.91
CA LYS A 124 11.49 9.71 24.84
C LYS A 124 11.71 11.23 24.87
N LYS A 125 12.89 11.71 24.52
CA LYS A 125 13.26 13.15 24.48
C LYS A 125 13.15 13.77 23.09
N ASN A 126 12.53 13.07 22.12
CA ASN A 126 12.35 13.62 20.78
C ASN A 126 11.25 14.71 20.75
N ASN A 127 11.57 15.86 21.36
CA ASN A 127 10.71 17.05 21.37
C ASN A 127 11.08 18.06 20.27
N ASN A 128 11.96 17.68 19.35
CA ASN A 128 12.38 18.56 18.27
C ASN A 128 11.26 18.67 17.23
N SER A 129 10.76 19.88 17.03
CA SER A 129 9.68 20.17 16.08
C SER A 129 10.06 19.92 14.61
N GLY A 130 11.33 19.71 14.30
CA GLY A 130 11.83 19.42 12.95
C GLY A 130 11.89 17.92 12.62
N TYR A 131 11.59 17.04 13.58
CA TYR A 131 11.65 15.58 13.37
C TYR A 131 10.27 14.94 13.35
N ILE A 132 10.20 13.74 12.75
CA ILE A 132 9.02 12.89 12.92
C ILE A 132 8.87 12.52 14.41
N ARG A 133 7.63 12.57 14.88
CA ARG A 133 7.24 12.15 16.23
C ARG A 133 6.22 11.03 16.11
N PRO A 134 6.66 9.76 15.99
CA PRO A 134 5.76 8.64 15.85
C PRO A 134 5.09 8.31 17.20
N ALA A 135 3.80 7.98 17.17
CA ALA A 135 3.07 7.32 18.25
C ALA A 135 2.84 5.86 17.85
N PRO A 136 3.71 4.91 18.26
CA PRO A 136 3.59 3.53 17.84
C PRO A 136 2.38 2.85 18.49
N LEU A 137 1.54 2.23 17.66
CA LEU A 137 0.32 1.52 18.03
C LEU A 137 0.36 0.11 17.44
N PRO A 138 0.56 -0.92 18.28
CA PRO A 138 0.61 -2.30 17.80
C PRO A 138 -0.73 -2.75 17.21
N ILE A 139 -0.68 -3.36 16.03
CA ILE A 139 -1.84 -4.00 15.41
C ILE A 139 -1.95 -5.43 15.94
N THR A 140 -3.04 -5.73 16.65
CA THR A 140 -3.35 -7.06 17.19
C THR A 140 -4.70 -7.60 16.73
N SER A 141 -5.57 -6.71 16.27
CA SER A 141 -6.95 -7.02 15.83
C SER A 141 -7.46 -5.89 14.95
N GLU A 142 -8.74 -5.94 14.60
CA GLU A 142 -9.44 -4.82 13.96
C GLU A 142 -9.30 -3.51 14.76
N PHE A 143 -9.13 -2.41 14.06
CA PHE A 143 -9.03 -1.07 14.64
C PHE A 143 -9.69 -0.02 13.72
N ARG A 144 -9.88 1.19 14.24
CA ARG A 144 -10.47 2.30 13.48
C ARG A 144 -9.52 3.50 13.44
N ILE A 145 -9.53 4.18 12.28
CA ILE A 145 -8.94 5.51 12.12
C ILE A 145 -10.03 6.38 11.49
N GLY A 146 -10.57 7.32 12.27
CA GLY A 146 -11.71 8.12 11.84
C GLY A 146 -12.91 7.25 11.43
N ASP A 147 -13.34 7.40 10.20
CA ASP A 147 -14.46 6.67 9.57
C ASP A 147 -14.04 5.39 8.81
N LEU A 148 -12.77 4.99 8.91
CA LEU A 148 -12.26 3.74 8.36
C LEU A 148 -12.18 2.64 9.43
N THR A 149 -12.82 1.50 9.18
CA THR A 149 -12.55 0.25 9.89
C THR A 149 -11.48 -0.54 9.14
N ILE A 150 -10.44 -1.00 9.84
CA ILE A 150 -9.26 -1.65 9.24
C ILE A 150 -9.02 -2.97 9.95
N LEU A 151 -9.04 -4.05 9.19
CA LEU A 151 -8.76 -5.41 9.68
C LEU A 151 -7.43 -5.90 9.09
N PRO A 152 -6.45 -6.30 9.93
CA PRO A 152 -5.22 -6.90 9.43
C PRO A 152 -5.48 -8.26 8.80
N LEU A 153 -4.85 -8.51 7.66
CA LEU A 153 -4.93 -9.73 6.89
C LEU A 153 -3.56 -10.42 6.88
N PRO A 154 -3.26 -11.35 7.79
CA PRO A 154 -1.99 -12.08 7.77
C PRO A 154 -1.78 -12.83 6.46
N VAL A 155 -0.62 -12.64 5.82
CA VAL A 155 -0.25 -13.28 4.56
C VAL A 155 1.16 -13.85 4.65
N ILE A 156 1.53 -14.73 3.73
CA ILE A 156 2.86 -15.30 3.63
C ILE A 156 3.66 -14.55 2.57
N HIS A 157 4.78 -13.96 2.99
CA HIS A 157 5.74 -13.27 2.13
C HIS A 157 7.16 -13.62 2.59
N GLY A 158 7.69 -14.75 2.11
CA GLY A 158 8.97 -15.29 2.57
C GLY A 158 8.97 -15.58 4.07
N SER A 159 10.00 -15.10 4.78
CA SER A 159 10.17 -15.27 6.23
C SER A 159 9.78 -14.03 7.05
N VAL A 160 9.38 -12.95 6.39
CA VAL A 160 9.02 -11.69 7.07
C VAL A 160 7.55 -11.71 7.46
N GLU A 161 7.25 -11.39 8.72
CA GLU A 161 5.87 -11.19 9.15
C GLU A 161 5.25 -10.06 8.33
N THR A 162 4.23 -10.41 7.56
CA THR A 162 3.58 -9.51 6.62
C THR A 162 2.08 -9.56 6.79
N ILE A 163 1.45 -8.41 6.78
CA ILE A 163 0.00 -8.26 6.76
C ILE A 163 -0.42 -7.41 5.57
N GLY A 164 -1.52 -7.78 4.95
CA GLY A 164 -2.32 -6.84 4.17
C GLY A 164 -3.40 -6.22 5.05
N PHE A 165 -4.29 -5.48 4.43
CA PHE A 165 -5.38 -4.82 5.14
C PHE A 165 -6.71 -4.98 4.40
N LEU A 166 -7.78 -5.26 5.14
CA LEU A 166 -9.14 -5.10 4.69
C LEU A 166 -9.67 -3.79 5.28
N PHE A 167 -10.09 -2.89 4.40
CA PHE A 167 -10.71 -1.63 4.75
C PHE A 167 -12.22 -1.70 4.54
N GLU A 168 -12.96 -1.08 5.44
CA GLU A 168 -14.38 -0.82 5.27
C GLU A 168 -14.67 0.65 5.61
N THR A 169 -15.27 1.37 4.67
CA THR A 169 -15.74 2.75 4.88
C THR A 169 -17.10 2.74 5.59
N ASP A 170 -17.50 3.85 6.22
CA ASP A 170 -18.84 3.99 6.80
C ASP A 170 -19.96 3.85 5.75
N ALA A 171 -19.65 4.06 4.46
CA ALA A 171 -20.54 3.76 3.33
C ALA A 171 -20.56 2.27 2.93
N HIS A 172 -19.97 1.39 3.74
CA HIS A 172 -19.86 -0.05 3.52
C HIS A 172 -19.13 -0.46 2.22
N PHE A 173 -18.27 0.39 1.68
CA PHE A 173 -17.36 -0.01 0.61
C PHE A 173 -16.20 -0.81 1.21
N ARG A 174 -16.02 -2.05 0.74
CA ARG A 174 -15.01 -2.97 1.27
C ARG A 174 -13.92 -3.23 0.25
N PHE A 175 -12.67 -3.02 0.64
CA PHE A 175 -11.54 -3.35 -0.24
C PHE A 175 -10.38 -3.97 0.53
N ALA A 176 -9.69 -4.91 -0.12
CA ALA A 176 -8.48 -5.53 0.41
C ALA A 176 -7.24 -4.97 -0.33
N TYR A 177 -6.17 -4.72 0.41
CA TYR A 177 -4.86 -4.30 -0.10
C TYR A 177 -3.79 -5.30 0.33
N LEU A 178 -3.23 -6.04 -0.62
CA LEU A 178 -2.26 -7.11 -0.44
C LEU A 178 -1.07 -6.88 -1.38
N PRO A 179 -0.18 -5.89 -1.09
CA PRO A 179 0.89 -5.50 -2.02
C PRO A 179 1.99 -6.55 -2.17
N ASP A 180 2.29 -7.28 -1.09
CA ASP A 180 3.35 -8.28 -1.01
C ASP A 180 2.81 -9.57 -0.44
N VAL A 181 2.63 -10.55 -1.30
CA VAL A 181 2.04 -11.83 -0.89
C VAL A 181 2.49 -12.98 -1.80
N LYS A 182 2.88 -14.10 -1.21
CA LYS A 182 3.10 -15.37 -1.93
C LYS A 182 1.92 -16.30 -1.78
N SER A 183 1.34 -16.35 -0.60
CA SER A 183 0.14 -17.16 -0.36
C SER A 183 -0.70 -16.56 0.75
N ILE A 184 -1.99 -16.83 0.67
CA ILE A 184 -2.99 -16.33 1.63
C ILE A 184 -3.54 -17.53 2.39
N PRO A 185 -3.36 -17.61 3.72
CA PRO A 185 -3.93 -18.66 4.55
C PRO A 185 -5.46 -18.72 4.44
N ASP A 186 -6.05 -19.92 4.55
CA ASP A 186 -7.50 -20.10 4.46
C ASP A 186 -8.31 -19.23 5.46
N PRO A 187 -7.86 -19.04 6.72
CA PRO A 187 -8.54 -18.11 7.62
C PRO A 187 -8.58 -16.68 7.10
N THR A 188 -7.47 -16.20 6.52
CA THR A 188 -7.39 -14.86 5.92
C THR A 188 -8.27 -14.76 4.66
N MET A 189 -8.29 -15.80 3.83
CA MET A 189 -9.19 -15.86 2.67
C MET A 189 -10.66 -15.73 3.09
N ALA A 190 -11.06 -16.38 4.19
CA ALA A 190 -12.43 -16.32 4.71
C ALA A 190 -12.85 -14.92 5.19
N MET A 191 -11.90 -14.07 5.62
CA MET A 191 -12.16 -12.69 6.03
C MET A 191 -12.51 -11.77 4.85
N MET A 192 -12.08 -12.11 3.64
CA MET A 192 -12.18 -11.28 2.42
C MET A 192 -13.45 -11.55 1.61
N GLY A 193 -14.59 -11.83 2.26
CA GLY A 193 -15.88 -11.95 1.56
C GLY A 193 -16.45 -10.60 1.12
N ASN A 194 -17.22 -10.60 0.02
CA ASN A 194 -17.98 -9.44 -0.48
C ASN A 194 -17.13 -8.18 -0.73
N LEU A 195 -15.99 -8.33 -1.39
CA LEU A 195 -15.14 -7.20 -1.75
C LEU A 195 -15.73 -6.40 -2.91
N ASP A 196 -15.76 -5.07 -2.77
CA ASP A 196 -15.98 -4.16 -3.88
C ASP A 196 -14.69 -4.00 -4.71
N LEU A 197 -13.50 -4.07 -4.05
CA LEU A 197 -12.22 -3.96 -4.71
C LEU A 197 -11.18 -4.90 -4.06
N LEU A 198 -10.44 -5.63 -4.89
CA LEU A 198 -9.24 -6.36 -4.50
C LEU A 198 -8.01 -5.67 -5.12
N ILE A 199 -7.05 -5.29 -4.30
CA ILE A 199 -5.74 -4.81 -4.75
C ILE A 199 -4.72 -5.86 -4.31
N ILE A 200 -4.05 -6.48 -5.29
CA ILE A 200 -3.23 -7.67 -5.03
C ILE A 200 -1.91 -7.65 -5.79
N ASP A 201 -0.88 -8.18 -5.15
CA ASP A 201 0.43 -8.45 -5.74
C ASP A 201 0.33 -9.24 -7.04
N ALA A 202 1.06 -8.81 -8.06
CA ALA A 202 1.20 -9.52 -9.33
C ALA A 202 2.56 -9.14 -9.97
N LEU A 203 3.63 -9.69 -9.41
CA LEU A 203 4.99 -9.28 -9.71
C LEU A 203 5.35 -9.43 -11.20
N ARG A 204 5.05 -10.59 -11.79
CA ARG A 204 5.41 -10.97 -13.17
C ARG A 204 4.60 -12.20 -13.63
N ASP A 205 4.74 -12.59 -14.93
CA ASP A 205 4.04 -13.78 -15.45
C ASP A 205 4.57 -15.10 -14.87
N SER A 206 5.89 -15.20 -14.64
CA SER A 206 6.50 -16.43 -14.13
C SER A 206 6.45 -16.50 -12.60
N PRO A 207 6.39 -17.70 -11.99
CA PRO A 207 6.38 -17.88 -10.54
C PRO A 207 7.57 -17.21 -9.84
N HIS A 208 7.34 -16.72 -8.62
CA HIS A 208 8.33 -16.16 -7.73
C HIS A 208 8.24 -16.83 -6.35
N SER A 209 9.35 -16.83 -5.59
CA SER A 209 9.40 -17.49 -4.27
C SER A 209 8.63 -16.76 -3.17
N THR A 210 8.48 -15.44 -3.27
CA THR A 210 7.90 -14.59 -2.22
C THR A 210 6.73 -13.74 -2.70
N HIS A 211 6.45 -13.69 -4.01
CA HIS A 211 5.38 -12.91 -4.61
C HIS A 211 4.46 -13.77 -5.48
N LEU A 212 3.26 -13.26 -5.73
CA LEU A 212 2.36 -13.85 -6.70
C LEU A 212 2.81 -13.53 -8.13
N SER A 213 2.65 -14.50 -9.00
CA SER A 213 2.62 -14.25 -10.45
C SER A 213 1.23 -13.76 -10.86
N VAL A 214 1.13 -13.18 -12.07
CA VAL A 214 -0.17 -12.77 -12.64
C VAL A 214 -1.18 -13.91 -12.65
N PRO A 215 -0.84 -15.14 -13.13
CA PRO A 215 -1.79 -16.28 -13.07
C PRO A 215 -2.24 -16.64 -11.66
N GLU A 216 -1.35 -16.58 -10.65
CA GLU A 216 -1.70 -16.86 -9.25
C GLU A 216 -2.63 -15.79 -8.69
N ALA A 217 -2.37 -14.50 -8.97
CA ALA A 217 -3.23 -13.39 -8.58
C ALA A 217 -4.63 -13.50 -9.20
N LEU A 218 -4.72 -13.87 -10.49
CA LEU A 218 -5.99 -14.10 -11.18
C LEU A 218 -6.77 -15.27 -10.57
N ALA A 219 -6.11 -16.35 -10.15
CA ALA A 219 -6.76 -17.47 -9.49
C ALA A 219 -7.37 -17.05 -8.14
N ILE A 220 -6.67 -16.23 -7.35
CA ILE A 220 -7.19 -15.66 -6.10
C ILE A 220 -8.36 -14.71 -6.37
N SER A 221 -8.23 -13.81 -7.34
CA SER A 221 -9.29 -12.90 -7.75
C SER A 221 -10.56 -13.66 -8.14
N LYS A 222 -10.43 -14.72 -8.94
CA LYS A 222 -11.55 -15.58 -9.32
C LYS A 222 -12.21 -16.26 -8.11
N LYS A 223 -11.42 -16.72 -7.13
CA LYS A 223 -11.94 -17.37 -5.91
C LYS A 223 -12.70 -16.40 -5.02
N LEU A 224 -12.20 -15.17 -4.86
CA LEU A 224 -12.83 -14.12 -4.05
C LEU A 224 -13.99 -13.41 -4.74
N SER A 225 -14.01 -13.43 -6.08
CA SER A 225 -15.03 -12.78 -6.92
C SER A 225 -15.35 -11.33 -6.52
N PRO A 226 -14.35 -10.44 -6.38
CA PRO A 226 -14.59 -9.04 -6.10
C PRO A 226 -15.28 -8.36 -7.30
N ARG A 227 -15.90 -7.19 -7.09
CA ARG A 227 -16.46 -6.40 -8.20
C ARG A 227 -15.37 -5.90 -9.16
N LYS A 228 -14.18 -5.57 -8.63
CA LYS A 228 -13.01 -5.12 -9.38
C LYS A 228 -11.73 -5.65 -8.75
N THR A 229 -10.73 -5.98 -9.59
CA THR A 229 -9.37 -6.31 -9.14
C THR A 229 -8.36 -5.38 -9.78
N LEU A 230 -7.44 -4.86 -8.96
CA LEU A 230 -6.30 -4.06 -9.41
C LEU A 230 -5.01 -4.80 -9.03
N LEU A 231 -4.16 -5.05 -10.04
CA LEU A 231 -2.85 -5.66 -9.85
C LEU A 231 -1.84 -4.60 -9.48
N THR A 232 -1.01 -4.86 -8.47
CA THR A 232 0.03 -3.96 -7.98
C THR A 232 1.35 -4.68 -7.79
N HIS A 233 2.40 -4.00 -7.29
CA HIS A 233 3.76 -4.52 -7.08
C HIS A 233 4.39 -5.10 -8.36
N ILE A 234 4.14 -4.43 -9.49
CA ILE A 234 4.47 -4.89 -10.84
C ILE A 234 5.95 -4.62 -11.15
N SER A 235 6.65 -5.62 -11.69
CA SER A 235 8.03 -5.51 -12.13
C SER A 235 8.16 -5.03 -13.57
N HIS A 236 9.40 -4.77 -14.01
CA HIS A 236 9.73 -4.39 -15.38
C HIS A 236 9.61 -5.54 -16.40
N ASP A 237 9.18 -6.73 -15.96
CA ASP A 237 8.86 -7.84 -16.86
C ASP A 237 7.50 -7.65 -17.56
N LEU A 238 6.66 -6.74 -17.06
CA LEU A 238 5.30 -6.51 -17.51
C LEU A 238 5.13 -5.09 -18.05
N ASP A 239 4.85 -4.98 -19.35
CA ASP A 239 4.42 -3.73 -19.96
C ASP A 239 2.95 -3.46 -19.64
N HIS A 240 2.60 -2.23 -19.28
CA HIS A 240 1.28 -1.86 -18.79
C HIS A 240 0.16 -2.16 -19.80
N GLU A 241 0.30 -1.68 -21.04
CA GLU A 241 -0.74 -1.86 -22.07
C GLU A 241 -0.87 -3.33 -22.48
N SER A 242 0.27 -4.01 -22.67
CA SER A 242 0.30 -5.43 -23.02
C SER A 242 -0.31 -6.31 -21.92
N LEU A 243 -0.09 -5.96 -20.66
CA LEU A 243 -0.72 -6.65 -19.53
C LEU A 243 -2.23 -6.36 -19.52
N ALA A 244 -2.64 -5.11 -19.61
CA ALA A 244 -4.05 -4.72 -19.59
C ALA A 244 -4.86 -5.44 -20.68
N ALA A 245 -4.30 -5.58 -21.88
CA ALA A 245 -4.95 -6.25 -23.01
C ALA A 245 -5.18 -7.75 -22.82
N LYS A 246 -4.44 -8.40 -21.91
CA LYS A 246 -4.52 -9.86 -21.64
C LYS A 246 -5.42 -10.20 -20.45
N LEU A 247 -5.74 -9.22 -19.60
CA LEU A 247 -6.48 -9.45 -18.37
C LEU A 247 -7.97 -9.66 -18.64
N PRO A 248 -8.66 -10.50 -17.84
CA PRO A 248 -10.09 -10.69 -17.96
C PRO A 248 -10.86 -9.43 -17.55
N GLU A 249 -12.12 -9.36 -17.95
CA GLU A 249 -13.03 -8.27 -17.53
C GLU A 249 -13.06 -8.12 -16.01
N GLY A 250 -13.09 -6.87 -15.52
CA GLY A 250 -13.05 -6.56 -14.09
C GLY A 250 -11.66 -6.56 -13.46
N VAL A 251 -10.61 -6.96 -14.20
CA VAL A 251 -9.21 -6.93 -13.72
C VAL A 251 -8.38 -5.96 -14.56
N SER A 252 -7.59 -5.13 -13.92
CA SER A 252 -6.65 -4.21 -14.61
C SER A 252 -5.38 -3.98 -13.80
N PRO A 253 -4.26 -3.61 -14.44
CA PRO A 253 -3.08 -3.20 -13.70
C PRO A 253 -3.32 -1.81 -13.10
N ALA A 254 -2.89 -1.61 -11.86
CA ALA A 254 -2.80 -0.27 -11.29
C ALA A 254 -1.60 0.47 -11.88
N HIS A 255 -1.59 1.79 -11.74
CA HIS A 255 -0.47 2.67 -12.08
C HIS A 255 -0.35 3.78 -11.06
N ASP A 256 0.81 4.40 -10.98
CA ASP A 256 1.06 5.52 -10.09
C ASP A 256 0.12 6.69 -10.41
N GLY A 257 -0.50 7.27 -9.38
CA GLY A 257 -1.50 8.34 -9.51
C GLY A 257 -2.93 7.86 -9.82
N LEU A 258 -3.17 6.56 -10.00
CA LEU A 258 -4.54 6.04 -10.18
C LEU A 258 -5.38 6.34 -8.94
N ARG A 259 -6.56 6.95 -9.16
CA ARG A 259 -7.57 7.19 -8.11
C ARG A 259 -8.78 6.29 -8.30
N VAL A 260 -9.24 5.71 -7.21
CA VAL A 260 -10.43 4.86 -7.17
C VAL A 260 -11.43 5.45 -6.18
N ASN A 261 -12.65 5.69 -6.63
CA ASN A 261 -13.74 6.11 -5.76
C ASN A 261 -14.15 4.93 -4.86
N LEU A 262 -14.28 5.17 -3.55
CA LEU A 262 -14.65 4.18 -2.54
C LEU A 262 -16.15 4.27 -2.18
N GLN A 263 -16.99 4.51 -3.16
CA GLN A 263 -18.44 4.53 -3.02
C GLN A 263 -19.06 3.42 -3.86
N ARG A 264 -20.11 2.82 -3.35
CA ARG A 264 -20.96 1.91 -4.15
C ARG A 264 -21.85 2.77 -5.05
N SER A 265 -21.69 2.57 -6.37
CA SER A 265 -22.62 3.10 -7.37
C SER A 265 -23.98 2.38 -7.31
#